data_c94666a8733fde007ee35de5a14ccce7
#
_entry.id   c94666a8733fde007ee35de5a14ccce7
#
_cell.length_a   1.000
_cell.length_b   1.000
_cell.length_c   1.000
_cell.angle_alpha   90.00
_cell.angle_beta   90.00
_cell.angle_gamma   90.00
#
_symmetry.space_group_name_H-M   'P 1'
#
loop_
_entity.id
_entity.type
_entity.pdbx_description
1 polymer ?
#
loop_
_entity_poly.entity_id
_entity_poly.type
_entity_poly.pdbx_seq_one_letter_code
_entity_poly.pdbx_strand_id
1 'polypeptide(L)'
;NLTNAAELRSRLTRDGVVFQTTVDTEVVLSLIARSRKEKVEDRVAEAVNEIKGAFAILIMTDHKLIAVRDPYGFRPLCLGKLDGGWVVASESCAFDLVGAEFIRDVKPGEMLVFEDDYAEPKSMMWSKEMPSKCAHCIFEYVYFARTDSVIDKQCVYQARINMGRELAKETKEIHPDIVISVPDSGTAAAVGYSLESGVPFMEGLTKNRYVGRTFIQPTQKQRLNAVRLKLNPVKRVVAGKSVVMVDDS
;
A
#
# COMPACT_ATOMS: atom_id res chain seq x y z
N ASN A 1 -9.11 -1.50 -5.48
CA ASN A 1 -10.02 -1.39 -6.64
C ASN A 1 -10.92 -2.62 -6.71
N LEU A 2 -12.20 -2.41 -6.93
CA LEU A 2 -13.18 -3.46 -7.13
C LEU A 2 -13.28 -3.83 -8.62
N THR A 3 -13.08 -5.09 -8.96
CA THR A 3 -13.09 -5.55 -10.35
C THR A 3 -14.51 -5.67 -10.93
N ASN A 4 -15.53 -5.83 -10.09
CA ASN A 4 -16.93 -5.93 -10.48
C ASN A 4 -17.79 -4.69 -10.13
N ALA A 5 -17.17 -3.54 -9.83
CA ALA A 5 -17.88 -2.32 -9.45
C ALA A 5 -18.88 -1.86 -10.51
N ALA A 6 -18.51 -1.92 -11.80
CA ALA A 6 -19.39 -1.52 -12.91
C ALA A 6 -20.64 -2.41 -13.03
N GLU A 7 -20.49 -3.72 -12.85
CA GLU A 7 -21.59 -4.69 -12.85
C GLU A 7 -22.57 -4.42 -11.70
N LEU A 8 -22.00 -4.30 -10.48
CA LEU A 8 -22.78 -4.01 -9.28
C LEU A 8 -23.51 -2.67 -9.39
N ARG A 9 -22.83 -1.64 -9.89
CA ARG A 9 -23.42 -0.32 -10.12
C ARG A 9 -24.61 -0.40 -11.08
N SER A 10 -24.44 -1.10 -12.21
CA SER A 10 -25.51 -1.28 -13.21
C SER A 10 -26.73 -2.02 -12.63
N ARG A 11 -26.50 -3.04 -11.81
CA ARG A 11 -27.57 -3.76 -11.09
C ARG A 11 -28.30 -2.85 -10.12
N LEU A 12 -27.55 -2.16 -9.24
CA LEU A 12 -28.11 -1.27 -8.22
C LEU A 12 -28.89 -0.09 -8.85
N THR A 13 -28.42 0.45 -9.97
CA THR A 13 -29.15 1.51 -10.70
C THR A 13 -30.49 1.01 -11.23
N ARG A 14 -30.56 -0.20 -11.79
CA ARG A 14 -31.84 -0.82 -12.19
C ARG A 14 -32.78 -1.00 -11.00
N ASP A 15 -32.24 -1.26 -9.82
CA ASP A 15 -32.98 -1.38 -8.57
C ASP A 15 -33.32 -0.03 -7.92
N GLY A 16 -33.11 1.10 -8.62
CA GLY A 16 -33.48 2.43 -8.19
C GLY A 16 -32.44 3.20 -7.36
N VAL A 17 -31.19 2.68 -7.25
CA VAL A 17 -30.11 3.43 -6.58
C VAL A 17 -29.60 4.55 -7.47
N VAL A 18 -29.53 5.77 -6.92
CA VAL A 18 -28.93 6.93 -7.57
C VAL A 18 -27.53 7.15 -7.02
N PHE A 19 -26.52 7.02 -7.88
CA PHE A 19 -25.13 7.25 -7.52
C PHE A 19 -24.75 8.71 -7.76
N GLN A 20 -24.00 9.30 -6.84
CA GLN A 20 -23.53 10.68 -6.92
C GLN A 20 -22.09 10.80 -7.43
N THR A 21 -21.31 9.71 -7.32
CA THR A 21 -19.90 9.67 -7.70
C THR A 21 -19.59 8.46 -8.56
N THR A 22 -18.37 8.38 -9.08
CA THR A 22 -17.84 7.19 -9.78
C THR A 22 -16.98 6.30 -8.87
N VAL A 23 -16.90 6.61 -7.58
CA VAL A 23 -16.04 5.91 -6.61
C VAL A 23 -16.59 4.52 -6.29
N ASP A 24 -15.72 3.51 -6.27
CA ASP A 24 -16.09 2.11 -6.01
C ASP A 24 -16.74 1.92 -4.63
N THR A 25 -16.28 2.66 -3.62
CA THR A 25 -16.80 2.55 -2.24
C THR A 25 -18.26 2.98 -2.10
N GLU A 26 -18.79 3.81 -3.00
CA GLU A 26 -20.21 4.16 -3.02
C GLU A 26 -21.09 2.92 -3.34
N VAL A 27 -20.57 2.00 -4.16
CA VAL A 27 -21.23 0.72 -4.41
C VAL A 27 -21.33 -0.10 -3.14
N VAL A 28 -20.24 -0.15 -2.36
CA VAL A 28 -20.21 -0.88 -1.06
C VAL A 28 -21.23 -0.30 -0.09
N LEU A 29 -21.26 1.03 0.06
CA LEU A 29 -22.25 1.71 0.92
C LEU A 29 -23.68 1.40 0.50
N SER A 30 -23.96 1.40 -0.81
CA SER A 30 -25.28 1.08 -1.36
C SER A 30 -25.71 -0.36 -1.06
N LEU A 31 -24.77 -1.32 -1.13
CA LEU A 31 -25.02 -2.72 -0.76
C LEU A 31 -25.34 -2.84 0.74
N ILE A 32 -24.55 -2.21 1.61
CA ILE A 32 -24.76 -2.19 3.06
C ILE A 32 -26.14 -1.61 3.41
N ALA A 33 -26.49 -0.46 2.80
CA ALA A 33 -27.75 0.24 3.06
C ALA A 33 -28.99 -0.56 2.64
N ARG A 34 -28.87 -1.41 1.63
CA ARG A 34 -29.97 -2.25 1.12
C ARG A 34 -30.10 -3.59 1.82
N SER A 35 -29.09 -3.99 2.60
CA SER A 35 -29.14 -5.24 3.37
C SER A 35 -30.29 -5.20 4.39
N ARG A 36 -31.00 -6.32 4.53
CA ARG A 36 -32.10 -6.49 5.49
C ARG A 36 -31.64 -7.11 6.80
N LYS A 37 -30.35 -7.32 6.99
CA LYS A 37 -29.80 -7.83 8.24
C LYS A 37 -30.01 -6.81 9.37
N GLU A 38 -30.22 -7.28 10.58
CA GLU A 38 -30.41 -6.41 11.74
C GLU A 38 -29.10 -5.72 12.15
N LYS A 39 -28.03 -6.51 12.32
CA LYS A 39 -26.72 -6.01 12.77
C LYS A 39 -25.93 -5.43 11.60
N VAL A 40 -25.28 -4.30 11.84
CA VAL A 40 -24.48 -3.61 10.81
C VAL A 40 -23.31 -4.46 10.34
N GLU A 41 -22.65 -5.20 11.21
CA GLU A 41 -21.56 -6.12 10.85
C GLU A 41 -22.02 -7.23 9.89
N ASP A 42 -23.25 -7.75 10.06
CA ASP A 42 -23.83 -8.73 9.14
C ASP A 42 -24.17 -8.10 7.77
N ARG A 43 -24.63 -6.84 7.75
CA ARG A 43 -24.84 -6.07 6.50
C ARG A 43 -23.53 -5.86 5.76
N VAL A 44 -22.47 -5.52 6.50
CA VAL A 44 -21.13 -5.36 5.92
C VAL A 44 -20.63 -6.69 5.39
N ALA A 45 -20.76 -7.80 6.14
CA ALA A 45 -20.36 -9.13 5.70
C ALA A 45 -21.11 -9.56 4.43
N GLU A 46 -22.41 -9.27 4.32
CA GLU A 46 -23.20 -9.53 3.11
C GLU A 46 -22.67 -8.71 1.93
N ALA A 47 -22.45 -7.43 2.10
CA ALA A 47 -21.95 -6.53 1.06
C ALA A 47 -20.54 -6.91 0.55
N VAL A 48 -19.60 -7.22 1.47
CA VAL A 48 -18.22 -7.56 1.10
C VAL A 48 -18.11 -8.94 0.45
N ASN A 49 -19.08 -9.85 0.65
CA ASN A 49 -19.15 -11.11 -0.09
C ASN A 49 -19.62 -10.94 -1.55
N GLU A 50 -20.24 -9.81 -1.90
CA GLU A 50 -20.64 -9.51 -3.28
C GLU A 50 -19.55 -8.82 -4.09
N ILE A 51 -18.64 -8.11 -3.44
CA ILE A 51 -17.58 -7.37 -4.13
C ILE A 51 -16.37 -8.28 -4.43
N LYS A 52 -15.71 -8.00 -5.56
CA LYS A 52 -14.49 -8.71 -6.00
C LYS A 52 -13.37 -7.71 -6.19
N GLY A 53 -12.15 -8.10 -5.79
CA GLY A 53 -10.96 -7.27 -5.96
C GLY A 53 -10.13 -7.12 -4.69
N ALA A 54 -9.24 -6.13 -4.71
CA ALA A 54 -8.34 -5.83 -3.61
C ALA A 54 -8.89 -4.66 -2.78
N PHE A 55 -9.09 -4.88 -1.48
CA PHE A 55 -9.58 -3.83 -0.58
C PHE A 55 -9.14 -4.02 0.88
N ALA A 56 -8.93 -2.89 1.53
CA ALA A 56 -8.89 -2.74 2.97
C ALA A 56 -9.80 -1.55 3.29
N ILE A 57 -10.92 -1.79 3.98
CA ILE A 57 -12.00 -0.81 4.14
C ILE A 57 -12.26 -0.59 5.61
N LEU A 58 -12.41 0.69 5.98
CA LEU A 58 -12.93 1.10 7.29
C LEU A 58 -14.32 1.69 7.10
N ILE A 59 -15.26 1.23 7.91
CA ILE A 59 -16.66 1.68 7.92
C ILE A 59 -16.97 2.19 9.32
N MET A 60 -17.41 3.44 9.40
CA MET A 60 -17.79 4.07 10.66
C MET A 60 -19.29 4.29 10.69
N THR A 61 -19.89 3.98 11.82
CA THR A 61 -21.29 4.29 12.15
C THR A 61 -21.35 5.12 13.42
N ASP A 62 -22.52 5.47 13.89
CA ASP A 62 -22.69 6.25 15.12
C ASP A 62 -22.11 5.53 16.37
N HIS A 63 -22.02 4.18 16.34
CA HIS A 63 -21.65 3.39 17.51
C HIS A 63 -20.56 2.35 17.25
N LYS A 64 -20.13 2.17 16.00
CA LYS A 64 -19.15 1.12 15.63
C LYS A 64 -18.15 1.61 14.60
N LEU A 65 -16.91 1.15 14.76
CA LEU A 65 -15.93 1.11 13.69
C LEU A 65 -15.75 -0.34 13.22
N ILE A 66 -15.80 -0.56 11.92
CA ILE A 66 -15.65 -1.89 11.32
C ILE A 66 -14.49 -1.83 10.34
N ALA A 67 -13.51 -2.71 10.53
CA ALA A 67 -12.34 -2.84 9.66
C ALA A 67 -12.39 -4.17 8.92
N VAL A 68 -12.26 -4.15 7.59
CA VAL A 68 -12.42 -5.34 6.74
C VAL A 68 -11.24 -5.45 5.80
N ARG A 69 -10.58 -6.61 5.77
CA ARG A 69 -9.51 -6.94 4.82
C ARG A 69 -10.01 -7.96 3.79
N ASP A 70 -9.61 -7.80 2.52
CA ASP A 70 -9.99 -8.74 1.45
C ASP A 70 -9.48 -10.17 1.71
N PRO A 71 -10.12 -11.21 1.12
CA PRO A 71 -9.82 -12.60 1.45
C PRO A 71 -8.44 -13.07 0.97
N TYR A 72 -7.83 -12.36 0.01
CA TYR A 72 -6.47 -12.66 -0.46
C TYR A 72 -5.39 -11.89 0.30
N GLY A 73 -5.78 -10.86 1.08
CA GLY A 73 -4.87 -9.97 1.78
C GLY A 73 -4.00 -9.14 0.84
N PHE A 74 -4.54 -8.76 -0.33
CA PHE A 74 -3.81 -7.96 -1.32
C PHE A 74 -3.25 -6.67 -0.72
N ARG A 75 -4.10 -5.97 0.06
CA ARG A 75 -3.71 -4.71 0.69
C ARG A 75 -3.48 -4.93 2.18
N PRO A 76 -2.48 -4.26 2.75
CA PRO A 76 -2.18 -4.40 4.16
C PRO A 76 -3.26 -3.71 5.01
N LEU A 77 -3.45 -4.25 6.20
CA LEU A 77 -4.27 -3.67 7.26
C LEU A 77 -3.76 -4.22 8.59
N CYS A 78 -3.52 -3.34 9.55
CA CYS A 78 -2.98 -3.73 10.85
C CYS A 78 -3.72 -3.07 12.01
N LEU A 79 -3.64 -3.71 13.16
CA LEU A 79 -4.26 -3.33 14.43
C LEU A 79 -3.19 -2.90 15.41
N GLY A 80 -3.37 -1.76 16.02
CA GLY A 80 -2.56 -1.23 17.10
C GLY A 80 -3.40 -0.86 18.32
N LYS A 81 -2.73 -0.65 19.46
CA LYS A 81 -3.31 -0.22 20.70
C LYS A 81 -2.71 1.10 21.13
N LEU A 82 -3.56 2.05 21.46
CA LEU A 82 -3.20 3.32 22.07
C LEU A 82 -3.85 3.39 23.45
N ASP A 83 -3.32 4.19 24.37
CA ASP A 83 -3.87 4.34 25.72
C ASP A 83 -5.39 4.55 25.68
N GLY A 84 -6.12 3.55 26.18
CA GLY A 84 -7.57 3.56 26.26
C GLY A 84 -8.33 3.31 24.96
N GLY A 85 -7.68 2.91 23.86
CA GLY A 85 -8.38 2.67 22.60
C GLY A 85 -7.63 1.80 21.61
N TRP A 86 -8.21 1.63 20.42
CA TRP A 86 -7.67 0.86 19.32
C TRP A 86 -7.39 1.74 18.12
N VAL A 87 -6.37 1.40 17.37
CA VAL A 87 -5.99 2.07 16.11
C VAL A 87 -5.92 1.05 15.00
N VAL A 88 -6.47 1.40 13.84
CA VAL A 88 -6.38 0.59 12.62
C VAL A 88 -5.74 1.43 11.54
N ALA A 89 -4.74 0.89 10.87
CA ALA A 89 -4.03 1.55 9.78
C ALA A 89 -3.64 0.56 8.67
N SER A 90 -3.32 1.09 7.50
CA SER A 90 -2.77 0.27 6.42
C SER A 90 -1.31 -0.13 6.66
N GLU A 91 -0.56 0.65 7.46
CA GLU A 91 0.87 0.44 7.69
C GLU A 91 1.24 0.63 9.17
N SER A 92 2.18 -0.18 9.66
CA SER A 92 2.65 -0.13 11.06
C SER A 92 3.34 1.19 11.42
N CYS A 93 3.98 1.86 10.46
CA CYS A 93 4.62 3.16 10.67
C CYS A 93 3.64 4.26 11.10
N ALA A 94 2.32 4.09 10.86
CA ALA A 94 1.31 5.00 11.35
C ALA A 94 1.19 4.94 12.88
N PHE A 95 1.43 3.78 13.48
CA PHE A 95 1.40 3.60 14.94
C PHE A 95 2.56 4.33 15.62
N ASP A 96 3.76 4.25 15.04
CA ASP A 96 4.93 4.97 15.55
C ASP A 96 4.68 6.49 15.62
N LEU A 97 3.96 7.04 14.63
CA LEU A 97 3.65 8.47 14.57
C LEU A 97 2.70 8.93 15.68
N VAL A 98 1.79 8.07 16.12
CA VAL A 98 0.81 8.41 17.17
C VAL A 98 1.15 7.81 18.53
N GLY A 99 2.26 7.08 18.64
CA GLY A 99 2.68 6.41 19.87
C GLY A 99 1.82 5.18 20.23
N ALA A 100 1.19 4.54 19.24
CA ALA A 100 0.43 3.32 19.44
C ALA A 100 1.34 2.08 19.35
N GLU A 101 1.00 1.06 20.12
CA GLU A 101 1.66 -0.24 20.06
C GLU A 101 1.11 -1.08 18.89
N PHE A 102 1.98 -1.63 18.03
CA PHE A 102 1.58 -2.60 17.02
C PHE A 102 1.18 -3.93 17.68
N ILE A 103 -0.04 -4.38 17.45
CA ILE A 103 -0.54 -5.65 17.99
C ILE A 103 -0.39 -6.77 16.96
N ARG A 104 -0.95 -6.60 15.76
CA ARG A 104 -0.87 -7.60 14.69
C ARG A 104 -1.41 -7.08 13.36
N ASP A 105 -1.09 -7.79 12.31
CA ASP A 105 -1.80 -7.65 11.05
C ASP A 105 -3.23 -8.21 11.15
N VAL A 106 -4.19 -7.58 10.47
CA VAL A 106 -5.54 -8.10 10.26
C VAL A 106 -5.44 -9.23 9.23
N LYS A 107 -5.98 -10.39 9.54
CA LYS A 107 -5.88 -11.57 8.67
C LYS A 107 -6.65 -11.35 7.35
N PRO A 108 -6.20 -11.95 6.24
CA PRO A 108 -7.02 -12.01 5.02
C PRO A 108 -8.40 -12.58 5.31
N GLY A 109 -9.46 -11.92 4.82
CA GLY A 109 -10.84 -12.31 5.07
C GLY A 109 -11.37 -12.05 6.48
N GLU A 110 -10.60 -11.33 7.31
CA GLU A 110 -11.02 -10.94 8.66
C GLU A 110 -11.76 -9.61 8.66
N MET A 111 -12.74 -9.52 9.54
CA MET A 111 -13.43 -8.31 9.93
C MET A 111 -13.24 -8.08 11.43
N LEU A 112 -12.85 -6.87 11.81
CA LEU A 112 -12.81 -6.41 13.20
C LEU A 112 -13.94 -5.44 13.44
N VAL A 113 -14.68 -5.63 14.52
CA VAL A 113 -15.78 -4.76 14.94
C VAL A 113 -15.44 -4.16 16.31
N PHE A 114 -15.38 -2.84 16.37
CA PHE A 114 -15.14 -2.06 17.56
C PHE A 114 -16.47 -1.43 17.98
N GLU A 115 -16.93 -1.73 19.18
CA GLU A 115 -18.20 -1.23 19.74
C GLU A 115 -17.97 -0.31 20.96
N ASP A 116 -16.83 -0.48 21.63
CA ASP A 116 -16.41 0.28 22.79
C ASP A 116 -14.90 0.53 22.68
N ASP A 117 -14.45 1.72 23.05
CA ASP A 117 -13.05 2.14 22.92
C ASP A 117 -12.08 1.26 23.72
N TYR A 118 -12.54 0.67 24.82
CA TYR A 118 -11.72 -0.12 25.74
C TYR A 118 -11.84 -1.62 25.57
N ALA A 119 -12.92 -2.09 24.94
CA ALA A 119 -13.15 -3.51 24.74
C ALA A 119 -12.27 -4.09 23.63
N GLU A 120 -11.89 -5.35 23.74
CA GLU A 120 -11.27 -6.09 22.64
C GLU A 120 -12.18 -6.10 21.41
N PRO A 121 -11.67 -5.77 20.22
CA PRO A 121 -12.48 -5.81 19.00
C PRO A 121 -12.94 -7.22 18.72
N LYS A 122 -14.19 -7.36 18.37
CA LYS A 122 -14.76 -8.64 17.94
C LYS A 122 -14.19 -9.01 16.57
N SER A 123 -13.45 -10.11 16.53
CA SER A 123 -12.89 -10.66 15.30
C SER A 123 -13.81 -11.72 14.69
N MET A 124 -14.05 -11.65 13.39
CA MET A 124 -14.83 -12.63 12.66
C MET A 124 -14.28 -12.83 11.23
N MET A 125 -14.29 -14.08 10.76
CA MET A 125 -14.02 -14.38 9.35
C MET A 125 -15.30 -14.17 8.56
N TRP A 126 -15.29 -13.15 7.68
CA TRP A 126 -16.47 -12.78 6.92
C TRP A 126 -16.57 -13.51 5.57
N SER A 127 -15.42 -13.88 5.00
CA SER A 127 -15.40 -14.56 3.70
C SER A 127 -15.87 -16.00 3.82
N LYS A 128 -16.79 -16.39 2.96
CA LYS A 128 -17.29 -17.78 2.85
C LYS A 128 -16.29 -18.68 2.13
N GLU A 129 -15.53 -18.10 1.21
CA GLU A 129 -14.53 -18.79 0.40
C GLU A 129 -13.16 -18.16 0.68
N MET A 130 -12.34 -18.88 1.44
CA MET A 130 -10.97 -18.47 1.69
C MET A 130 -10.04 -19.08 0.64
N PRO A 131 -9.21 -18.27 -0.02
CA PRO A 131 -8.21 -18.81 -0.93
C PRO A 131 -7.19 -19.68 -0.17
N SER A 132 -6.63 -20.67 -0.82
CA SER A 132 -5.61 -21.57 -0.25
C SER A 132 -4.29 -20.86 0.05
N LYS A 133 -4.06 -19.68 -0.57
CA LYS A 133 -2.86 -18.86 -0.40
C LYS A 133 -3.21 -17.39 -0.37
N CYS A 134 -2.52 -16.64 0.50
CA CYS A 134 -2.53 -15.18 0.45
C CYS A 134 -1.83 -14.70 -0.84
N ALA A 135 -2.27 -13.56 -1.35
CA ALA A 135 -1.73 -12.93 -2.56
C ALA A 135 -1.36 -11.47 -2.29
N HIS A 136 -0.39 -11.27 -1.39
CA HIS A 136 0.07 -9.94 -1.02
C HIS A 136 0.59 -9.19 -2.25
N CYS A 137 0.23 -7.93 -2.35
CA CYS A 137 0.67 -7.08 -3.45
C CYS A 137 2.18 -6.80 -3.33
N ILE A 138 2.99 -7.29 -4.28
CA ILE A 138 4.44 -7.06 -4.29
C ILE A 138 4.79 -5.57 -4.33
N PHE A 139 3.95 -4.73 -4.94
CA PHE A 139 4.15 -3.29 -5.00
C PHE A 139 4.12 -2.59 -3.64
N GLU A 140 3.56 -3.21 -2.61
CA GLU A 140 3.71 -2.69 -1.24
C GLU A 140 5.18 -2.67 -0.83
N TYR A 141 5.91 -3.75 -1.11
CA TYR A 141 7.34 -3.82 -0.80
C TYR A 141 8.21 -3.03 -1.77
N VAL A 142 7.87 -3.02 -3.06
CA VAL A 142 8.67 -2.32 -4.08
C VAL A 142 8.53 -0.81 -3.94
N TYR A 143 7.29 -0.29 -3.80
CA TYR A 143 7.03 1.14 -3.94
C TYR A 143 6.08 1.75 -2.91
N PHE A 144 4.89 1.15 -2.65
CA PHE A 144 3.81 1.85 -1.95
C PHE A 144 4.10 2.11 -0.48
N ALA A 145 4.56 1.09 0.26
CA ALA A 145 4.76 1.19 1.68
C ALA A 145 5.94 2.09 2.05
N ARG A 146 5.85 2.72 3.20
CA ARG A 146 6.99 3.42 3.78
C ARG A 146 8.08 2.40 4.16
N THR A 147 9.31 2.83 4.06
CA THR A 147 10.49 1.98 4.28
C THR A 147 10.57 1.42 5.69
N ASP A 148 10.08 2.18 6.67
CA ASP A 148 10.04 1.83 8.09
C ASP A 148 8.86 0.92 8.48
N SER A 149 7.96 0.62 7.54
CA SER A 149 6.82 -0.27 7.80
C SER A 149 7.22 -1.73 7.89
N VAL A 150 6.47 -2.47 8.72
CA VAL A 150 6.42 -3.93 8.73
C VAL A 150 5.05 -4.37 8.22
N ILE A 151 5.01 -5.18 7.18
CA ILE A 151 3.80 -5.71 6.57
C ILE A 151 3.89 -7.23 6.58
N ASP A 152 2.87 -7.90 7.10
CA ASP A 152 2.80 -9.36 7.18
C ASP A 152 4.13 -9.99 7.70
N LYS A 153 4.69 -9.39 8.75
CA LYS A 153 5.95 -9.77 9.44
C LYS A 153 7.23 -9.48 8.64
N GLN A 154 7.15 -8.84 7.48
CA GLN A 154 8.30 -8.49 6.65
C GLN A 154 8.61 -6.99 6.78
N CYS A 155 9.83 -6.64 7.16
CA CYS A 155 10.32 -5.26 7.13
C CYS A 155 10.50 -4.82 5.68
N VAL A 156 9.84 -3.73 5.29
CA VAL A 156 9.87 -3.18 3.93
C VAL A 156 11.30 -2.77 3.53
N TYR A 157 12.03 -2.11 4.43
CA TYR A 157 13.43 -1.75 4.20
C TYR A 157 14.28 -2.97 3.85
N GLN A 158 14.17 -4.04 4.67
CA GLN A 158 14.95 -5.25 4.45
C GLN A 158 14.57 -5.97 3.14
N ALA A 159 13.28 -5.96 2.79
CA ALA A 159 12.82 -6.51 1.52
C ALA A 159 13.47 -5.77 0.34
N ARG A 160 13.49 -4.43 0.36
CA ARG A 160 14.15 -3.62 -0.68
C ARG A 160 15.66 -3.83 -0.74
N ILE A 161 16.34 -3.92 0.40
CA ILE A 161 17.77 -4.29 0.47
C ILE A 161 18.01 -5.63 -0.23
N ASN A 162 17.18 -6.63 0.06
CA ASN A 162 17.32 -7.96 -0.54
C ASN A 162 17.06 -7.94 -2.06
N MET A 163 16.07 -7.18 -2.53
CA MET A 163 15.84 -6.97 -3.98
C MET A 163 17.08 -6.38 -4.66
N GLY A 164 17.71 -5.38 -4.04
CA GLY A 164 18.94 -4.79 -4.56
C GLY A 164 20.11 -5.76 -4.59
N ARG A 165 20.24 -6.64 -3.58
CA ARG A 165 21.25 -7.69 -3.57
C ARG A 165 21.06 -8.69 -4.71
N GLU A 166 19.82 -9.16 -4.93
CA GLU A 166 19.52 -10.07 -6.03
C GLU A 166 19.80 -9.40 -7.39
N LEU A 167 19.43 -8.13 -7.56
CA LEU A 167 19.76 -7.38 -8.78
C LEU A 167 21.27 -7.31 -9.04
N ALA A 168 22.10 -7.12 -8.01
CA ALA A 168 23.56 -7.13 -8.15
C ALA A 168 24.10 -8.50 -8.60
N LYS A 169 23.52 -9.61 -8.11
CA LYS A 169 23.89 -10.97 -8.53
C LYS A 169 23.52 -11.25 -9.99
N GLU A 170 22.34 -10.75 -10.43
CA GLU A 170 21.87 -10.89 -11.81
C GLU A 170 22.70 -10.06 -12.80
N THR A 171 23.32 -8.97 -12.32
CA THR A 171 24.09 -8.02 -13.15
C THR A 171 25.59 -8.03 -12.83
N LYS A 172 26.12 -9.13 -12.31
CA LYS A 172 27.53 -9.28 -11.90
C LYS A 172 28.56 -8.98 -13.01
N GLU A 173 28.17 -9.07 -14.27
CA GLU A 173 29.03 -8.77 -15.42
C GLU A 173 29.21 -7.25 -15.64
N ILE A 174 28.41 -6.42 -14.95
CA ILE A 174 28.52 -4.96 -15.04
C ILE A 174 29.51 -4.48 -13.98
N HIS A 175 30.51 -3.70 -14.41
CA HIS A 175 31.55 -3.16 -13.53
C HIS A 175 31.48 -1.63 -13.51
N PRO A 176 30.54 -1.02 -12.77
CA PRO A 176 30.42 0.43 -12.66
C PRO A 176 31.41 1.01 -11.65
N ASP A 177 31.69 2.32 -11.76
CA ASP A 177 32.48 3.03 -10.78
C ASP A 177 31.67 3.34 -9.50
N ILE A 178 30.37 3.56 -9.67
CA ILE A 178 29.46 3.93 -8.58
C ILE A 178 28.04 3.40 -8.81
N VAL A 179 27.33 3.22 -7.70
CA VAL A 179 25.87 2.97 -7.66
C VAL A 179 25.18 4.23 -7.18
N ILE A 180 24.12 4.65 -7.85
CA ILE A 180 23.24 5.73 -7.41
C ILE A 180 21.79 5.25 -7.38
N SER A 181 20.92 5.96 -6.67
CA SER A 181 19.48 5.67 -6.65
C SER A 181 18.67 6.75 -7.34
N VAL A 182 17.50 6.37 -7.87
CA VAL A 182 16.44 7.33 -8.09
C VAL A 182 15.73 7.56 -6.75
N PRO A 183 15.85 8.76 -6.16
CA PRO A 183 15.30 9.01 -4.83
C PRO A 183 13.78 9.22 -4.88
N ASP A 184 13.01 8.77 -3.85
CA ASP A 184 13.47 8.18 -2.60
C ASP A 184 13.33 6.65 -2.62
N SER A 185 12.45 6.11 -3.48
CA SER A 185 12.01 4.70 -3.51
C SER A 185 13.13 3.71 -3.85
N GLY A 186 13.98 4.04 -4.81
CA GLY A 186 15.13 3.22 -5.22
C GLY A 186 16.28 3.16 -4.22
N THR A 187 16.28 4.01 -3.17
CA THR A 187 17.46 4.17 -2.31
C THR A 187 17.83 2.90 -1.55
N ALA A 188 16.87 2.23 -0.92
CA ALA A 188 17.16 1.00 -0.17
C ALA A 188 17.67 -0.13 -1.09
N ALA A 189 17.11 -0.26 -2.29
CA ALA A 189 17.58 -1.24 -3.28
C ALA A 189 19.00 -0.89 -3.77
N ALA A 190 19.31 0.39 -4.02
CA ALA A 190 20.66 0.82 -4.40
C ALA A 190 21.71 0.53 -3.31
N VAL A 191 21.34 0.71 -2.04
CA VAL A 191 22.18 0.30 -0.90
C VAL A 191 22.40 -1.22 -0.90
N GLY A 192 21.33 -1.99 -1.11
CA GLY A 192 21.43 -3.47 -1.23
C GLY A 192 22.33 -3.91 -2.38
N TYR A 193 22.23 -3.26 -3.53
CA TYR A 193 23.11 -3.48 -4.68
C TYR A 193 24.57 -3.20 -4.33
N SER A 194 24.84 -2.06 -3.71
CA SER A 194 26.19 -1.67 -3.27
C SER A 194 26.80 -2.67 -2.28
N LEU A 195 26.02 -3.13 -1.31
CA LEU A 195 26.46 -4.10 -0.30
C LEU A 195 26.85 -5.46 -0.92
N GLU A 196 26.16 -5.91 -1.97
CA GLU A 196 26.40 -7.18 -2.62
C GLU A 196 27.53 -7.09 -3.66
N SER A 197 27.53 -6.03 -4.48
CA SER A 197 28.52 -5.84 -5.56
C SER A 197 29.88 -5.31 -5.07
N GLY A 198 29.94 -4.72 -3.88
CA GLY A 198 31.12 -3.99 -3.40
C GLY A 198 31.34 -2.63 -4.06
N VAL A 199 30.50 -2.21 -5.00
CA VAL A 199 30.58 -0.92 -5.69
C VAL A 199 30.02 0.17 -4.76
N PRO A 200 30.73 1.31 -4.57
CA PRO A 200 30.31 2.33 -3.61
C PRO A 200 29.00 3.00 -4.01
N PHE A 201 28.08 3.13 -3.05
CA PHE A 201 26.86 3.91 -3.21
C PHE A 201 27.17 5.42 -3.02
N MET A 202 26.66 6.24 -3.94
CA MET A 202 26.80 7.69 -3.90
C MET A 202 25.46 8.37 -4.19
N GLU A 203 25.19 9.51 -3.54
CA GLU A 203 24.05 10.34 -3.88
C GLU A 203 24.30 11.09 -5.21
N GLY A 204 23.95 10.44 -6.33
CA GLY A 204 24.16 10.98 -7.68
C GLY A 204 23.02 11.86 -8.18
N LEU A 205 21.83 11.79 -7.55
CA LEU A 205 20.65 12.57 -7.88
C LEU A 205 20.10 13.29 -6.64
N THR A 206 19.73 14.55 -6.80
CA THR A 206 19.02 15.32 -5.78
C THR A 206 17.57 15.52 -6.21
N LYS A 207 16.62 15.23 -5.30
CA LYS A 207 15.21 15.43 -5.50
C LYS A 207 14.73 16.77 -4.96
N ASN A 208 14.04 17.54 -5.81
CA ASN A 208 13.32 18.72 -5.37
C ASN A 208 12.02 18.29 -4.69
N ARG A 209 11.94 18.49 -3.36
CA ARG A 209 10.80 18.08 -2.52
C ARG A 209 9.53 18.90 -2.76
N TYR A 210 9.64 20.08 -3.38
CA TYR A 210 8.50 20.94 -3.68
C TYR A 210 7.80 20.56 -4.99
N VAL A 211 8.37 19.65 -5.78
CA VAL A 211 7.78 19.16 -7.04
C VAL A 211 7.09 17.82 -6.79
N GLY A 212 5.78 17.78 -7.00
CA GLY A 212 4.96 16.58 -6.85
C GLY A 212 5.17 15.53 -7.96
N ARG A 213 4.13 14.71 -8.20
CA ARG A 213 4.15 13.66 -9.24
C ARG A 213 4.25 14.27 -10.63
N THR A 214 5.25 13.85 -11.43
CA THR A 214 5.59 14.44 -12.72
C THR A 214 5.06 13.65 -13.92
N PHE A 215 4.83 12.34 -13.77
CA PHE A 215 4.41 11.45 -14.86
C PHE A 215 2.93 11.59 -15.26
N ILE A 216 2.13 12.35 -14.48
CA ILE A 216 0.70 12.62 -14.76
C ILE A 216 0.54 13.73 -15.83
N GLN A 217 1.61 14.40 -16.22
CA GLN A 217 1.56 15.48 -17.21
C GLN A 217 1.15 14.97 -18.60
N PRO A 218 0.22 15.66 -19.30
CA PRO A 218 -0.40 15.14 -20.52
C PRO A 218 0.55 15.05 -21.72
N THR A 219 1.59 15.91 -21.80
CA THR A 219 2.51 15.92 -22.95
C THR A 219 3.93 15.49 -22.55
N GLN A 220 4.66 14.89 -23.52
CA GLN A 220 6.05 14.48 -23.33
C GLN A 220 6.97 15.65 -22.95
N LYS A 221 6.78 16.82 -23.58
CA LYS A 221 7.57 18.03 -23.27
C LYS A 221 7.36 18.48 -21.82
N GLN A 222 6.11 18.46 -21.35
CA GLN A 222 5.79 18.80 -19.95
C GLN A 222 6.38 17.78 -18.98
N ARG A 223 6.31 16.48 -19.31
CA ARG A 223 6.93 15.42 -18.50
C ARG A 223 8.45 15.61 -18.39
N LEU A 224 9.16 15.87 -19.49
CA LEU A 224 10.60 16.12 -19.48
C LEU A 224 10.97 17.36 -18.65
N ASN A 225 10.22 18.45 -18.78
CA ASN A 225 10.46 19.65 -17.98
C ASN A 225 10.18 19.39 -16.50
N ALA A 226 9.12 18.66 -16.17
CA ALA A 226 8.79 18.29 -14.80
C ALA A 226 9.85 17.38 -14.18
N VAL A 227 10.40 16.41 -14.92
CA VAL A 227 11.52 15.58 -14.46
C VAL A 227 12.77 16.44 -14.20
N ARG A 228 13.11 17.37 -15.09
CA ARG A 228 14.26 18.28 -14.91
C ARG A 228 14.12 19.18 -13.66
N LEU A 229 12.88 19.59 -13.34
CA LEU A 229 12.60 20.36 -12.13
C LEU A 229 12.66 19.50 -10.86
N LYS A 230 12.37 18.21 -11.00
CA LYS A 230 12.26 17.28 -9.87
C LYS A 230 13.60 16.64 -9.51
N LEU A 231 14.37 16.20 -10.50
CA LEU A 231 15.60 15.45 -10.33
C LEU A 231 16.78 16.16 -10.99
N ASN A 232 17.80 16.44 -10.20
CA ASN A 232 19.02 17.10 -10.67
C ASN A 232 20.24 16.23 -10.37
N PRO A 233 21.13 15.97 -11.36
CA PRO A 233 22.36 15.24 -11.12
C PRO A 233 23.36 16.05 -10.30
N VAL A 234 24.00 15.40 -9.36
CA VAL A 234 25.15 15.93 -8.63
C VAL A 234 26.38 15.78 -9.53
N LYS A 235 26.61 16.76 -10.40
CA LYS A 235 27.60 16.69 -11.50
C LYS A 235 28.99 16.22 -11.05
N ARG A 236 29.48 16.66 -9.89
CA ARG A 236 30.79 16.25 -9.35
C ARG A 236 30.86 14.78 -8.96
N VAL A 237 29.72 14.14 -8.70
CA VAL A 237 29.64 12.72 -8.35
C VAL A 237 29.62 11.86 -9.59
N VAL A 238 28.86 12.25 -10.62
CA VAL A 238 28.58 11.39 -11.78
C VAL A 238 29.45 11.66 -13.00
N ALA A 239 30.09 12.85 -13.09
CA ALA A 239 30.84 13.22 -14.28
C ALA A 239 32.06 12.30 -14.51
N GLY A 240 32.17 11.75 -15.70
CA GLY A 240 33.26 10.87 -16.12
C GLY A 240 33.25 9.48 -15.50
N LYS A 241 32.16 9.08 -14.83
CA LYS A 241 32.03 7.76 -14.20
C LYS A 241 31.04 6.87 -14.94
N SER A 242 31.31 5.58 -14.94
CA SER A 242 30.34 4.54 -15.25
C SER A 242 29.41 4.36 -14.05
N VAL A 243 28.10 4.46 -14.27
CA VAL A 243 27.09 4.55 -13.20
C VAL A 243 26.04 3.48 -13.38
N VAL A 244 25.79 2.70 -12.33
CA VAL A 244 24.53 1.94 -12.19
C VAL A 244 23.53 2.81 -11.45
N MET A 245 22.36 3.01 -12.06
CA MET A 245 21.25 3.73 -11.46
C MET A 245 20.13 2.75 -11.13
N VAL A 246 19.79 2.66 -9.86
CA VAL A 246 18.74 1.75 -9.34
C VAL A 246 17.45 2.51 -9.13
N ASP A 247 16.37 1.98 -9.66
CA ASP A 247 15.00 2.51 -9.58
C ASP A 247 14.02 1.40 -9.21
N ASP A 248 12.80 1.76 -8.82
CA ASP A 248 11.70 0.86 -8.48
C ASP A 248 10.74 0.57 -9.66
N SER A 249 11.01 1.10 -10.83
CA SER A 249 10.20 0.96 -12.06
C SER A 249 10.85 0.13 -13.15
#